data_02f6cf44add579a02b05d2a02296bd18
#
_entry.id   02f6cf44add579a02b05d2a02296bd18
#
_cell.length_a   1.000
_cell.length_b   1.000
_cell.length_c   1.000
_cell.angle_alpha   90.00
_cell.angle_beta   90.00
_cell.angle_gamma   90.00
#
_symmetry.space_group_name_H-M   'P 1'
#
loop_
_entity.id
_entity.type
_entity.pdbx_description
1 polymer ?
#
loop_
_entity_poly.entity_id
_entity_poly.type
_entity_poly.pdbx_seq_one_letter_code
_entity_poly.pdbx_strand_id
1 'polypeptide(L)'
;MLAKVDATQESKLAGKYEIQGYPTLKFFKGSKIIDYTGGRKADEIIQWLKKKTGPPAKELVSAEDAKQFKESAHVVVVGFFKDQEAVDAKAFFEVADQTDDHPFAITSSKEVYKQLGVESDGVVLFKKFDEGRNALEDKVTVESLKKFVKANSLPLVIEFDPENAQKIFGGDIKTQNLLFISKLSPEYTKLMEDYNTAAREYKNKVLFVVVDAEKENNERILEFFGMKKEDMPEMRIIQLKDEVSKFKPETKEISLENIRSFVQDVLDGKLKEHLLSQDVPEDWDKHAVKVLVSKNFESVVFDKSKDVLVEFYAPWCGHCQELVPIYKELGEKYKENDTIVIAKMDSTLNELEHTKINSFPTIKLFKKWTNEAVEYNGERTLDGMTKFLETNGEYGKAAPDEVRRKFVKVIGLIYIY
;
A
#
# COMPACT_ATOMS: atom_id res chain seq x y z
N MET A 1 -26.25 2.13 -23.56
CA MET A 1 -27.33 2.41 -22.57
C MET A 1 -26.64 2.62 -21.20
N LEU A 2 -27.06 3.64 -20.45
CA LEU A 2 -26.62 3.84 -19.07
C LEU A 2 -27.77 3.45 -18.13
N ALA A 3 -27.51 2.59 -17.15
CA ALA A 3 -28.52 2.11 -16.20
C ALA A 3 -27.99 2.17 -14.77
N LYS A 4 -28.89 2.22 -13.80
CA LYS A 4 -28.58 2.12 -12.37
C LYS A 4 -29.46 1.05 -11.74
N VAL A 5 -28.92 0.33 -10.76
CA VAL A 5 -29.59 -0.69 -9.97
C VAL A 5 -29.36 -0.40 -8.50
N ASP A 6 -30.42 -0.43 -7.70
CA ASP A 6 -30.30 -0.43 -6.26
C ASP A 6 -30.05 -1.86 -5.79
N ALA A 7 -28.78 -2.20 -5.62
CA ALA A 7 -28.35 -3.54 -5.26
C ALA A 7 -28.62 -3.89 -3.79
N THR A 8 -29.08 -2.93 -2.97
CA THR A 8 -29.57 -3.20 -1.61
C THR A 8 -30.96 -3.79 -1.64
N GLN A 9 -31.75 -3.48 -2.66
CA GLN A 9 -33.11 -4.02 -2.90
C GLN A 9 -33.08 -5.25 -3.81
N GLU A 10 -32.17 -5.26 -4.79
CA GLU A 10 -32.05 -6.30 -5.81
C GLU A 10 -30.98 -7.35 -5.45
N SER A 11 -31.17 -8.04 -4.31
CA SER A 11 -30.19 -9.00 -3.77
C SER A 11 -29.80 -10.13 -4.73
N LYS A 12 -30.75 -10.57 -5.59
CA LYS A 12 -30.46 -11.59 -6.61
C LYS A 12 -29.47 -11.09 -7.68
N LEU A 13 -29.58 -9.82 -8.09
CA LEU A 13 -28.65 -9.21 -9.01
C LEU A 13 -27.31 -8.94 -8.34
N ALA A 14 -27.33 -8.48 -7.09
CA ALA A 14 -26.12 -8.28 -6.30
C ALA A 14 -25.31 -9.58 -6.19
N GLY A 15 -25.93 -10.70 -5.88
CA GLY A 15 -25.29 -12.01 -5.82
C GLY A 15 -24.82 -12.51 -7.18
N LYS A 16 -25.68 -12.39 -8.23
CA LYS A 16 -25.33 -12.83 -9.59
C LYS A 16 -24.09 -12.13 -10.16
N TYR A 17 -23.92 -10.85 -9.86
CA TYR A 17 -22.83 -10.02 -10.37
C TYR A 17 -21.74 -9.75 -9.32
N GLU A 18 -21.74 -10.48 -8.21
CA GLU A 18 -20.71 -10.44 -7.16
C GLU A 18 -20.42 -9.03 -6.65
N ILE A 19 -21.48 -8.26 -6.35
CA ILE A 19 -21.36 -6.90 -5.84
C ILE A 19 -20.91 -6.95 -4.38
N GLN A 20 -19.66 -6.52 -4.12
CA GLN A 20 -19.06 -6.54 -2.78
C GLN A 20 -19.05 -5.17 -2.09
N GLY A 21 -19.40 -4.10 -2.79
CA GLY A 21 -19.38 -2.73 -2.26
C GLY A 21 -20.06 -1.72 -3.18
N TYR A 22 -20.22 -0.48 -2.71
CA TYR A 22 -20.94 0.58 -3.40
C TYR A 22 -20.08 1.85 -3.49
N PRO A 23 -20.16 2.58 -4.64
CA PRO A 23 -20.78 2.18 -5.89
C PRO A 23 -19.89 1.19 -6.68
N THR A 24 -20.48 0.17 -7.27
CA THR A 24 -19.83 -0.70 -8.26
C THR A 24 -20.34 -0.36 -9.66
N LEU A 25 -19.44 -0.18 -10.61
CA LEU A 25 -19.78 0.02 -12.01
C LEU A 25 -19.32 -1.18 -12.84
N LYS A 26 -20.23 -1.68 -13.68
CA LYS A 26 -19.96 -2.80 -14.60
C LYS A 26 -20.36 -2.43 -16.00
N PHE A 27 -19.51 -2.74 -16.99
CA PHE A 27 -19.76 -2.53 -18.39
C PHE A 27 -20.10 -3.85 -19.09
N PHE A 28 -21.27 -3.88 -19.72
CA PHE A 28 -21.76 -5.04 -20.46
C PHE A 28 -21.49 -4.84 -21.96
N LYS A 29 -20.55 -5.63 -22.53
CA LYS A 29 -20.21 -5.63 -23.97
C LYS A 29 -20.51 -7.00 -24.54
N GLY A 30 -21.71 -7.18 -25.14
CA GLY A 30 -22.19 -8.49 -25.57
C GLY A 30 -22.30 -9.47 -24.39
N SER A 31 -21.60 -10.60 -24.46
CA SER A 31 -21.53 -11.58 -23.37
C SER A 31 -20.46 -11.30 -22.31
N LYS A 32 -19.58 -10.31 -22.54
CA LYS A 32 -18.51 -9.96 -21.59
C LYS A 32 -19.02 -8.94 -20.58
N ILE A 33 -18.68 -9.15 -19.31
CA ILE A 33 -18.92 -8.21 -18.22
C ILE A 33 -17.55 -7.74 -17.73
N ILE A 34 -17.34 -6.43 -17.71
CA ILE A 34 -16.06 -5.81 -17.40
C ILE A 34 -16.29 -4.89 -16.20
N ASP A 35 -15.52 -5.07 -15.15
CA ASP A 35 -15.54 -4.19 -13.98
C ASP A 35 -14.83 -2.88 -14.31
N TYR A 36 -15.45 -1.77 -13.94
CA TYR A 36 -14.84 -0.45 -14.03
C TYR A 36 -14.11 -0.15 -12.73
N THR A 37 -12.79 -0.02 -12.81
CA THR A 37 -11.91 0.27 -11.66
C THR A 37 -11.26 1.65 -11.73
N GLY A 38 -11.66 2.48 -12.71
CA GLY A 38 -11.11 3.82 -12.91
C GLY A 38 -11.72 4.88 -11.98
N GLY A 39 -11.34 6.13 -12.21
CA GLY A 39 -11.82 7.28 -11.46
C GLY A 39 -13.32 7.54 -11.65
N ARG A 40 -13.92 8.31 -10.74
CA ARG A 40 -15.39 8.51 -10.66
C ARG A 40 -15.88 9.81 -11.31
N LYS A 41 -15.00 10.53 -12.01
CA LYS A 41 -15.37 11.73 -12.77
C LYS A 41 -15.94 11.33 -14.13
N ALA A 42 -16.89 12.13 -14.64
CA ALA A 42 -17.56 11.84 -15.91
C ALA A 42 -16.58 11.69 -17.07
N ASP A 43 -15.56 12.52 -17.15
CA ASP A 43 -14.56 12.50 -18.22
C ASP A 43 -13.73 11.21 -18.20
N GLU A 44 -13.39 10.70 -17.04
CA GLU A 44 -12.64 9.43 -16.86
C GLU A 44 -13.47 8.26 -17.33
N ILE A 45 -14.74 8.21 -16.95
CA ILE A 45 -15.69 7.17 -17.39
C ILE A 45 -15.89 7.23 -18.91
N ILE A 46 -16.05 8.44 -19.48
CA ILE A 46 -16.23 8.63 -20.93
C ILE A 46 -14.98 8.19 -21.70
N GLN A 47 -13.80 8.54 -21.24
CA GLN A 47 -12.54 8.11 -21.87
C GLN A 47 -12.38 6.60 -21.84
N TRP A 48 -12.67 5.97 -20.71
CA TRP A 48 -12.65 4.52 -20.57
C TRP A 48 -13.65 3.85 -21.50
N LEU A 49 -14.89 4.35 -21.57
CA LEU A 49 -15.92 3.81 -22.49
C LEU A 49 -15.50 3.96 -23.95
N LYS A 50 -14.94 5.11 -24.34
CA LYS A 50 -14.41 5.31 -25.72
C LYS A 50 -13.33 4.27 -26.03
N LYS A 51 -12.43 3.97 -25.08
CA LYS A 51 -11.40 2.97 -25.24
C LYS A 51 -12.01 1.56 -25.37
N LYS A 52 -12.97 1.20 -24.52
CA LYS A 52 -13.61 -0.14 -24.56
C LYS A 52 -14.59 -0.37 -25.73
N THR A 53 -15.09 0.68 -26.35
CA THR A 53 -15.98 0.61 -27.52
C THR A 53 -15.29 0.86 -28.85
N GLY A 54 -14.10 1.48 -28.83
CA GLY A 54 -13.27 1.74 -29.99
C GLY A 54 -12.32 0.58 -30.33
N PRO A 55 -11.49 0.74 -31.36
CA PRO A 55 -10.42 -0.22 -31.65
C PRO A 55 -9.41 -0.26 -30.48
N PRO A 56 -8.81 -1.42 -30.16
CA PRO A 56 -7.85 -1.58 -29.08
C PRO A 56 -6.61 -0.67 -29.21
N ALA A 57 -6.23 -0.39 -30.45
CA ALA A 57 -5.12 0.50 -30.78
C ALA A 57 -5.53 1.50 -31.86
N LYS A 58 -5.09 2.77 -31.74
CA LYS A 58 -5.31 3.81 -32.77
C LYS A 58 -4.38 3.58 -33.94
N GLU A 59 -4.89 3.60 -35.18
CA GLU A 59 -4.04 3.58 -36.35
C GLU A 59 -3.37 4.94 -36.55
N LEU A 60 -2.04 4.95 -36.77
CA LEU A 60 -1.25 6.14 -37.09
C LEU A 60 -0.85 6.08 -38.54
N VAL A 61 -1.29 7.08 -39.32
CA VAL A 61 -1.08 7.12 -40.77
C VAL A 61 -0.12 8.20 -41.23
N SER A 62 0.10 9.25 -40.40
CA SER A 62 0.95 10.41 -40.72
C SER A 62 1.95 10.72 -39.61
N ALA A 63 2.97 11.53 -39.96
CA ALA A 63 3.94 12.04 -38.99
C ALA A 63 3.27 12.92 -37.93
N GLU A 64 2.23 13.68 -38.27
CA GLU A 64 1.50 14.51 -37.33
C GLU A 64 0.68 13.67 -36.33
N ASP A 65 0.01 12.62 -36.82
CA ASP A 65 -0.68 11.66 -35.91
C ASP A 65 0.28 11.05 -34.91
N ALA A 66 1.46 10.66 -35.38
CA ALA A 66 2.51 10.06 -34.53
C ALA A 66 2.97 11.02 -33.44
N LYS A 67 3.19 12.29 -33.80
CA LYS A 67 3.63 13.32 -32.85
C LYS A 67 2.54 13.59 -31.81
N GLN A 68 1.29 13.79 -32.23
CA GLN A 68 0.17 14.02 -31.32
C GLN A 68 -0.07 12.83 -30.40
N PHE A 69 0.02 11.61 -30.93
CA PHE A 69 -0.15 10.42 -30.12
C PHE A 69 0.94 10.26 -29.07
N LYS A 70 2.21 10.49 -29.45
CA LYS A 70 3.34 10.43 -28.50
C LYS A 70 3.16 11.40 -27.34
N GLU A 71 2.55 12.57 -27.57
CA GLU A 71 2.31 13.59 -26.56
C GLU A 71 1.00 13.41 -25.78
N SER A 72 0.14 12.48 -26.19
CA SER A 72 -1.22 12.32 -25.63
C SER A 72 -1.27 11.82 -24.19
N ALA A 73 -0.21 11.12 -23.71
CA ALA A 73 -0.13 10.63 -22.35
C ALA A 73 1.33 10.57 -21.85
N HIS A 74 1.54 10.31 -20.57
CA HIS A 74 2.86 10.12 -19.98
C HIS A 74 3.57 8.87 -20.51
N VAL A 75 2.80 7.85 -20.81
CA VAL A 75 3.27 6.58 -21.41
C VAL A 75 2.32 6.22 -22.55
N VAL A 76 2.87 5.91 -23.72
CA VAL A 76 2.13 5.40 -24.87
C VAL A 76 2.88 4.22 -25.49
N VAL A 77 2.15 3.25 -26.03
CA VAL A 77 2.73 2.05 -26.66
C VAL A 77 2.38 2.04 -28.13
N VAL A 78 3.39 1.90 -29.00
CA VAL A 78 3.21 1.88 -30.45
C VAL A 78 3.73 0.58 -31.03
N GLY A 79 2.88 -0.15 -31.74
CA GLY A 79 3.20 -1.30 -32.54
C GLY A 79 3.54 -0.90 -33.98
N PHE A 80 4.67 -1.34 -34.47
CA PHE A 80 5.17 -1.12 -35.80
C PHE A 80 5.14 -2.43 -36.56
N PHE A 81 4.18 -2.62 -37.47
CA PHE A 81 4.01 -3.85 -38.21
C PHE A 81 3.64 -3.54 -39.66
N LYS A 82 4.47 -3.98 -40.60
CA LYS A 82 4.20 -3.86 -42.04
C LYS A 82 2.96 -4.67 -42.44
N ASP A 83 2.80 -5.83 -41.79
CA ASP A 83 1.61 -6.68 -41.89
C ASP A 83 0.87 -6.72 -40.55
N GLN A 84 -0.28 -6.06 -40.49
CA GLN A 84 -1.12 -6.02 -39.28
C GLN A 84 -1.92 -7.30 -39.05
N GLU A 85 -1.92 -8.24 -39.99
CA GLU A 85 -2.52 -9.58 -39.85
C GLU A 85 -1.50 -10.61 -39.30
N ALA A 86 -0.22 -10.25 -39.21
CA ALA A 86 0.80 -11.11 -38.64
C ALA A 86 0.51 -11.51 -37.19
N VAL A 87 1.09 -12.65 -36.78
CA VAL A 87 0.91 -13.19 -35.40
C VAL A 87 1.33 -12.18 -34.34
N ASP A 88 2.41 -11.47 -34.59
CA ASP A 88 2.97 -10.47 -33.66
C ASP A 88 2.02 -9.26 -33.50
N ALA A 89 1.40 -8.79 -34.58
CA ALA A 89 0.41 -7.72 -34.54
C ALA A 89 -0.88 -8.16 -33.82
N LYS A 90 -1.32 -9.41 -34.00
CA LYS A 90 -2.47 -9.96 -33.28
C LYS A 90 -2.21 -10.04 -31.77
N ALA A 91 -1.01 -10.48 -31.36
CA ALA A 91 -0.61 -10.48 -29.96
C ALA A 91 -0.58 -9.05 -29.38
N PHE A 92 -0.13 -8.06 -30.18
CA PHE A 92 -0.17 -6.66 -29.79
C PHE A 92 -1.60 -6.15 -29.58
N PHE A 93 -2.53 -6.42 -30.49
CA PHE A 93 -3.93 -6.06 -30.34
C PHE A 93 -4.60 -6.68 -29.12
N GLU A 94 -4.26 -7.95 -28.83
CA GLU A 94 -4.78 -8.64 -27.64
C GLU A 94 -4.33 -7.93 -26.34
N VAL A 95 -3.06 -7.55 -26.23
CA VAL A 95 -2.56 -6.82 -25.07
C VAL A 95 -3.17 -5.41 -24.99
N ALA A 96 -3.31 -4.72 -26.13
CA ALA A 96 -3.96 -3.40 -26.19
C ALA A 96 -5.41 -3.42 -25.69
N ASP A 97 -6.19 -4.48 -26.03
CA ASP A 97 -7.59 -4.66 -25.55
C ASP A 97 -7.66 -4.93 -24.03
N GLN A 98 -6.63 -5.57 -23.48
CA GLN A 98 -6.57 -5.96 -22.08
C GLN A 98 -5.90 -4.90 -21.17
N THR A 99 -5.21 -3.90 -21.75
CA THR A 99 -4.47 -2.88 -20.99
C THR A 99 -5.23 -1.56 -20.99
N ASP A 100 -5.68 -1.10 -19.83
CA ASP A 100 -6.47 0.14 -19.69
C ASP A 100 -5.63 1.37 -19.34
N ASP A 101 -4.49 1.15 -18.69
CA ASP A 101 -3.70 2.23 -18.09
C ASP A 101 -2.95 3.10 -19.11
N HIS A 102 -2.74 2.61 -20.34
CA HIS A 102 -1.97 3.30 -21.36
C HIS A 102 -2.67 3.31 -22.72
N PRO A 103 -2.51 4.37 -23.53
CA PRO A 103 -2.93 4.38 -24.92
C PRO A 103 -2.03 3.48 -25.78
N PHE A 104 -2.67 2.74 -26.69
CA PHE A 104 -1.99 1.93 -27.71
C PHE A 104 -2.25 2.48 -29.10
N ALA A 105 -1.24 2.44 -29.96
CA ALA A 105 -1.37 2.72 -31.38
C ALA A 105 -0.64 1.69 -32.23
N ILE A 106 -1.03 1.59 -33.49
CA ILE A 106 -0.41 0.69 -34.47
C ILE A 106 -0.15 1.44 -35.76
N THR A 107 0.88 1.05 -36.50
CA THR A 107 1.20 1.64 -37.79
C THR A 107 1.88 0.65 -38.75
N SER A 108 1.58 0.81 -40.03
CA SER A 108 2.36 0.26 -41.16
C SER A 108 3.02 1.35 -42.01
N SER A 109 2.80 2.63 -41.66
CA SER A 109 3.28 3.79 -42.43
C SER A 109 4.77 4.02 -42.26
N LYS A 110 5.52 3.97 -43.34
CA LYS A 110 6.98 4.28 -43.37
C LYS A 110 7.27 5.69 -42.87
N GLU A 111 6.37 6.64 -43.06
CA GLU A 111 6.49 8.00 -42.58
C GLU A 111 6.48 8.05 -41.06
N VAL A 112 5.58 7.30 -40.42
CA VAL A 112 5.47 7.15 -38.96
C VAL A 112 6.73 6.46 -38.37
N TYR A 113 7.21 5.39 -39.02
CA TYR A 113 8.47 4.73 -38.63
C TYR A 113 9.62 5.77 -38.59
N LYS A 114 9.77 6.54 -39.67
CA LYS A 114 10.82 7.58 -39.76
C LYS A 114 10.62 8.66 -38.69
N GLN A 115 9.39 9.15 -38.50
CA GLN A 115 9.07 10.19 -37.53
C GLN A 115 9.40 9.79 -36.10
N LEU A 116 9.15 8.54 -35.74
CA LEU A 116 9.39 8.01 -34.39
C LEU A 116 10.78 7.35 -34.24
N GLY A 117 11.61 7.38 -35.30
CA GLY A 117 12.98 6.85 -35.28
C GLY A 117 13.03 5.34 -35.08
N VAL A 118 12.13 4.61 -35.77
CA VAL A 118 12.06 3.13 -35.74
C VAL A 118 12.38 2.61 -37.14
N GLU A 119 13.23 1.58 -37.23
CA GLU A 119 13.71 1.06 -38.52
C GLU A 119 13.10 -0.28 -38.89
N SER A 120 12.64 -1.05 -37.91
CA SER A 120 12.11 -2.40 -38.09
C SER A 120 10.78 -2.59 -37.35
N ASP A 121 10.06 -3.65 -37.75
CA ASP A 121 8.86 -4.08 -37.06
C ASP A 121 9.16 -4.42 -35.59
N GLY A 122 8.21 -4.20 -34.70
CA GLY A 122 8.32 -4.41 -33.27
C GLY A 122 7.42 -3.51 -32.45
N VAL A 123 7.69 -3.41 -31.15
CA VAL A 123 6.91 -2.58 -30.23
C VAL A 123 7.83 -1.61 -29.50
N VAL A 124 7.44 -0.34 -29.46
CA VAL A 124 8.15 0.70 -28.72
C VAL A 124 7.19 1.37 -27.73
N LEU A 125 7.63 1.48 -26.49
CA LEU A 125 6.98 2.28 -25.46
C LEU A 125 7.67 3.64 -25.40
N PHE A 126 6.93 4.71 -25.55
CA PHE A 126 7.39 6.09 -25.37
C PHE A 126 6.87 6.62 -24.02
N LYS A 127 7.73 7.35 -23.32
CA LYS A 127 7.45 7.87 -21.98
C LYS A 127 8.06 9.25 -21.78
N LYS A 128 7.48 10.08 -20.91
CA LYS A 128 7.94 11.46 -20.63
C LYS A 128 8.92 11.52 -19.44
N PHE A 129 9.59 10.41 -19.13
CA PHE A 129 10.53 10.29 -18.03
C PHE A 129 11.68 9.34 -18.40
N ASP A 130 12.72 9.33 -17.58
CA ASP A 130 13.92 8.51 -17.72
C ASP A 130 14.53 8.60 -19.13
N GLU A 131 14.76 7.46 -19.80
CA GLU A 131 15.33 7.38 -21.13
C GLU A 131 14.38 7.79 -22.28
N GLY A 132 13.13 8.13 -21.99
CA GLY A 132 12.13 8.62 -22.94
C GLY A 132 11.53 7.55 -23.86
N ARG A 133 12.19 6.41 -24.07
CA ARG A 133 11.67 5.29 -24.87
C ARG A 133 12.35 3.96 -24.51
N ASN A 134 11.62 2.86 -24.71
CA ASN A 134 12.15 1.50 -24.69
C ASN A 134 11.59 0.73 -25.88
N ALA A 135 12.42 -0.11 -26.49
CA ALA A 135 11.99 -1.07 -27.51
C ALA A 135 11.87 -2.48 -26.89
N LEU A 136 10.89 -3.25 -27.32
CA LEU A 136 10.79 -4.66 -26.95
C LEU A 136 11.83 -5.44 -27.77
N GLU A 137 12.82 -6.00 -27.10
CA GLU A 137 13.91 -6.78 -27.74
C GLU A 137 13.50 -8.25 -27.98
N ASP A 138 12.61 -8.77 -27.13
CA ASP A 138 12.08 -10.13 -27.24
C ASP A 138 11.06 -10.24 -28.39
N LYS A 139 10.82 -11.49 -28.82
CA LYS A 139 9.72 -11.78 -29.75
C LYS A 139 8.39 -11.26 -29.18
N VAL A 140 7.59 -10.61 -30.03
CA VAL A 140 6.28 -10.10 -29.65
C VAL A 140 5.33 -11.25 -29.37
N THR A 141 5.02 -11.45 -28.10
CA THR A 141 3.98 -12.37 -27.60
C THR A 141 3.14 -11.65 -26.58
N VAL A 142 1.98 -12.16 -26.24
CA VAL A 142 1.11 -11.57 -25.21
C VAL A 142 1.87 -11.46 -23.87
N GLU A 143 2.62 -12.49 -23.50
CA GLU A 143 3.37 -12.54 -22.24
C GLU A 143 4.54 -11.56 -22.23
N SER A 144 5.40 -11.59 -23.27
CA SER A 144 6.57 -10.69 -23.36
C SER A 144 6.16 -9.23 -23.40
N LEU A 145 5.08 -8.91 -24.13
CA LEU A 145 4.58 -7.55 -24.25
C LEU A 145 3.96 -7.05 -22.95
N LYS A 146 3.16 -7.85 -22.24
CA LYS A 146 2.64 -7.48 -20.90
C LYS A 146 3.77 -7.22 -19.94
N LYS A 147 4.77 -8.10 -19.88
CA LYS A 147 5.95 -7.94 -19.04
C LYS A 147 6.74 -6.66 -19.39
N PHE A 148 6.93 -6.41 -20.68
CA PHE A 148 7.62 -5.23 -21.19
C PHE A 148 6.91 -3.92 -20.81
N VAL A 149 5.59 -3.82 -21.06
CA VAL A 149 4.79 -2.64 -20.73
C VAL A 149 4.86 -2.38 -19.23
N LYS A 150 4.63 -3.40 -18.41
CA LYS A 150 4.67 -3.31 -16.95
C LYS A 150 6.04 -2.86 -16.43
N ALA A 151 7.12 -3.38 -16.98
CA ALA A 151 8.49 -3.07 -16.54
C ALA A 151 8.94 -1.65 -16.92
N ASN A 152 8.32 -1.01 -17.92
CA ASN A 152 8.77 0.27 -18.47
C ASN A 152 7.77 1.43 -18.33
N SER A 153 6.58 1.17 -17.80
CA SER A 153 5.53 2.18 -17.67
C SER A 153 5.61 3.03 -16.39
N LEU A 154 6.48 2.67 -15.45
CA LEU A 154 6.73 3.47 -14.25
C LEU A 154 8.10 4.14 -14.32
N PRO A 155 8.26 5.36 -13.78
CA PRO A 155 9.57 5.98 -13.58
C PRO A 155 10.47 5.11 -12.70
N LEU A 156 11.78 5.21 -12.89
CA LEU A 156 12.77 4.55 -12.02
C LEU A 156 12.62 5.01 -10.57
N VAL A 157 12.43 6.31 -10.38
CA VAL A 157 12.09 6.91 -9.09
C VAL A 157 10.73 7.59 -9.20
N ILE A 158 9.78 7.15 -8.39
CA ILE A 158 8.41 7.68 -8.38
C ILE A 158 8.33 8.76 -7.31
N GLU A 159 7.87 9.96 -7.66
CA GLU A 159 7.52 10.94 -6.65
C GLU A 159 6.20 10.53 -5.98
N PHE A 160 6.22 10.44 -4.64
CA PHE A 160 5.03 10.13 -3.88
C PHE A 160 4.04 11.29 -3.93
N ASP A 161 2.82 10.95 -4.26
CA ASP A 161 1.65 11.80 -4.12
C ASP A 161 0.51 10.92 -3.61
N PRO A 162 -0.35 11.40 -2.73
CA PRO A 162 -1.51 10.65 -2.28
C PRO A 162 -2.32 10.02 -3.42
N GLU A 163 -2.50 10.71 -4.54
CA GLU A 163 -3.25 10.20 -5.69
C GLU A 163 -2.60 8.97 -6.36
N ASN A 164 -1.28 8.80 -6.23
CA ASN A 164 -0.56 7.66 -6.82
C ASN A 164 -0.20 6.55 -5.81
N ALA A 165 -0.57 6.72 -4.54
CA ALA A 165 -0.25 5.76 -3.47
C ALA A 165 -0.72 4.34 -3.82
N GLN A 166 -1.91 4.19 -4.40
CA GLN A 166 -2.41 2.88 -4.81
C GLN A 166 -1.53 2.21 -5.88
N LYS A 167 -0.96 2.99 -6.81
CA LYS A 167 -0.04 2.46 -7.83
C LYS A 167 1.29 2.01 -7.20
N ILE A 168 1.76 2.75 -6.19
CA ILE A 168 3.01 2.45 -5.47
C ILE A 168 2.83 1.20 -4.60
N PHE A 169 1.81 1.18 -3.75
CA PHE A 169 1.64 0.15 -2.72
C PHE A 169 0.74 -1.02 -3.15
N GLY A 170 -0.17 -0.81 -4.11
CA GLY A 170 -1.07 -1.84 -4.64
C GLY A 170 -0.48 -2.69 -5.78
N GLY A 171 0.68 -2.31 -6.31
CA GLY A 171 1.35 -2.99 -7.42
C GLY A 171 1.90 -4.39 -7.08
N ASP A 172 2.50 -5.04 -8.08
CA ASP A 172 3.08 -6.39 -7.90
C ASP A 172 4.44 -6.39 -7.23
N ILE A 173 5.21 -5.30 -7.32
CA ILE A 173 6.47 -5.15 -6.61
C ILE A 173 6.14 -4.85 -5.15
N LYS A 174 6.44 -5.81 -4.28
CA LYS A 174 6.05 -5.77 -2.86
C LYS A 174 7.08 -5.13 -1.95
N THR A 175 8.20 -4.67 -2.47
CA THR A 175 9.23 -3.96 -1.73
C THR A 175 9.37 -2.56 -2.29
N GLN A 176 9.17 -1.54 -1.45
CA GLN A 176 9.32 -0.13 -1.78
C GLN A 176 10.41 0.47 -0.91
N ASN A 177 11.40 1.12 -1.55
CA ASN A 177 12.39 1.95 -0.87
C ASN A 177 11.92 3.40 -0.96
N LEU A 178 11.74 4.06 0.17
CA LEU A 178 11.25 5.44 0.28
C LEU A 178 12.39 6.33 0.79
N LEU A 179 12.74 7.33 -0.01
CA LEU A 179 13.63 8.43 0.38
C LEU A 179 12.79 9.64 0.77
N PHE A 180 12.83 10.01 2.03
CA PHE A 180 12.20 11.19 2.58
C PHE A 180 13.21 12.34 2.58
N ILE A 181 12.92 13.41 1.86
CA ILE A 181 13.86 14.52 1.68
C ILE A 181 13.09 15.80 1.33
N SER A 182 13.61 16.96 1.75
CA SER A 182 13.14 18.25 1.23
C SER A 182 13.75 18.51 -0.15
N LYS A 183 12.92 18.86 -1.13
CA LYS A 183 13.41 19.29 -2.45
C LYS A 183 14.23 20.59 -2.39
N LEU A 184 14.12 21.33 -1.29
CA LEU A 184 14.90 22.55 -1.04
C LEU A 184 16.27 22.25 -0.42
N SER A 185 16.52 21.00 -0.02
CA SER A 185 17.81 20.61 0.55
C SER A 185 18.95 20.77 -0.47
N PRO A 186 20.10 21.35 -0.08
CA PRO A 186 21.26 21.45 -0.95
C PRO A 186 21.83 20.08 -1.38
N GLU A 187 21.53 19.03 -0.64
CA GLU A 187 21.96 17.65 -0.93
C GLU A 187 21.02 16.93 -1.91
N TYR A 188 19.85 17.50 -2.20
CA TYR A 188 18.81 16.85 -3.01
C TYR A 188 19.32 16.30 -4.34
N THR A 189 20.03 17.13 -5.11
CA THR A 189 20.50 16.73 -6.45
C THR A 189 21.45 15.52 -6.38
N LYS A 190 22.43 15.57 -5.46
CA LYS A 190 23.40 14.49 -5.29
C LYS A 190 22.76 13.20 -4.82
N LEU A 191 21.89 13.29 -3.81
CA LEU A 191 21.16 12.13 -3.28
C LEU A 191 20.26 11.50 -4.34
N MET A 192 19.62 12.31 -5.17
CA MET A 192 18.80 11.81 -6.28
C MET A 192 19.61 11.14 -7.38
N GLU A 193 20.85 11.55 -7.66
CA GLU A 193 21.75 10.86 -8.60
C GLU A 193 22.09 9.45 -8.09
N ASP A 194 22.50 9.33 -6.84
CA ASP A 194 22.80 8.05 -6.19
C ASP A 194 21.56 7.14 -6.13
N TYR A 195 20.41 7.73 -5.77
CA TYR A 195 19.14 7.05 -5.66
C TYR A 195 18.63 6.52 -7.01
N ASN A 196 18.75 7.31 -8.08
CA ASN A 196 18.43 6.88 -9.44
C ASN A 196 19.38 5.78 -9.94
N THR A 197 20.66 5.83 -9.56
CA THR A 197 21.62 4.79 -9.92
C THR A 197 21.24 3.46 -9.27
N ALA A 198 20.95 3.46 -7.98
CA ALA A 198 20.47 2.28 -7.29
C ALA A 198 19.13 1.78 -7.87
N ALA A 199 18.20 2.68 -8.20
CA ALA A 199 16.90 2.31 -8.77
C ALA A 199 17.03 1.53 -10.09
N ARG A 200 18.03 1.85 -10.93
CA ARG A 200 18.30 1.08 -12.17
C ARG A 200 18.73 -0.35 -11.86
N GLU A 201 19.58 -0.53 -10.86
CA GLU A 201 20.13 -1.86 -10.48
C GLU A 201 19.06 -2.79 -9.89
N TYR A 202 18.10 -2.22 -9.16
CA TYR A 202 17.03 -2.97 -8.54
C TYR A 202 15.68 -2.89 -9.29
N LYS A 203 15.70 -2.43 -10.55
CA LYS A 203 14.52 -2.34 -11.40
C LYS A 203 13.75 -3.67 -11.41
N ASN A 204 12.44 -3.62 -11.30
CA ASN A 204 11.52 -4.75 -11.19
C ASN A 204 11.61 -5.60 -9.89
N LYS A 205 12.53 -5.32 -8.99
CA LYS A 205 12.62 -5.98 -7.68
C LYS A 205 12.15 -5.08 -6.54
N VAL A 206 12.51 -3.79 -6.63
CA VAL A 206 12.20 -2.76 -5.64
C VAL A 206 11.69 -1.52 -6.37
N LEU A 207 10.59 -0.94 -5.89
CA LEU A 207 10.18 0.40 -6.31
C LEU A 207 10.93 1.44 -5.48
N PHE A 208 11.49 2.42 -6.17
CA PHE A 208 12.14 3.55 -5.53
C PHE A 208 11.19 4.74 -5.54
N VAL A 209 10.96 5.31 -4.37
CA VAL A 209 9.96 6.36 -4.16
C VAL A 209 10.63 7.51 -3.43
N VAL A 210 10.49 8.73 -3.94
CA VAL A 210 10.89 9.95 -3.24
C VAL A 210 9.68 10.62 -2.62
N VAL A 211 9.77 10.97 -1.35
CA VAL A 211 8.72 11.66 -0.58
C VAL A 211 9.23 13.05 -0.22
N ASP A 212 8.62 14.08 -0.79
CA ASP A 212 8.94 15.47 -0.44
C ASP A 212 8.37 15.81 0.93
N ALA A 213 9.25 15.99 1.91
CA ALA A 213 8.87 16.29 3.29
C ALA A 213 8.29 17.69 3.49
N GLU A 214 8.40 18.60 2.50
CA GLU A 214 7.83 19.93 2.57
C GLU A 214 6.33 19.96 2.22
N LYS A 215 5.81 18.92 1.55
CA LYS A 215 4.40 18.85 1.18
C LYS A 215 3.54 18.46 2.38
N GLU A 216 2.60 19.32 2.78
CA GLU A 216 1.64 19.05 3.88
C GLU A 216 0.90 17.72 3.71
N ASN A 217 0.53 17.38 2.49
CA ASN A 217 -0.15 16.11 2.19
C ASN A 217 0.69 14.87 2.49
N ASN A 218 2.00 15.02 2.75
CA ASN A 218 2.91 13.92 3.04
C ASN A 218 3.16 13.74 4.55
N GLU A 219 2.56 14.53 5.44
CA GLU A 219 2.72 14.38 6.90
C GLU A 219 2.31 12.98 7.37
N ARG A 220 1.21 12.46 6.86
CA ARG A 220 0.69 11.13 7.26
C ARG A 220 1.66 9.99 6.96
N ILE A 221 2.36 10.03 5.83
CA ILE A 221 3.34 8.99 5.53
C ILE A 221 4.59 9.13 6.40
N LEU A 222 4.97 10.34 6.81
CA LEU A 222 6.01 10.57 7.82
C LEU A 222 5.60 9.96 9.17
N GLU A 223 4.40 10.26 9.64
CA GLU A 223 3.83 9.71 10.87
C GLU A 223 3.78 8.18 10.85
N PHE A 224 3.38 7.57 9.72
CA PHE A 224 3.35 6.11 9.56
C PHE A 224 4.70 5.44 9.81
N PHE A 225 5.80 6.15 9.54
CA PHE A 225 7.17 5.70 9.84
C PHE A 225 7.72 6.27 11.15
N GLY A 226 6.92 6.99 11.94
CA GLY A 226 7.34 7.62 13.20
C GLY A 226 8.40 8.70 13.02
N MET A 227 8.36 9.43 11.91
CA MET A 227 9.33 10.45 11.55
C MET A 227 8.70 11.84 11.58
N LYS A 228 9.54 12.85 11.81
CA LYS A 228 9.20 14.26 11.71
C LYS A 228 9.98 14.90 10.57
N LYS A 229 9.52 16.06 10.11
CA LYS A 229 10.16 16.82 9.04
C LYS A 229 11.62 17.17 9.34
N GLU A 230 11.92 17.43 10.61
CA GLU A 230 13.28 17.78 11.07
C GLU A 230 14.27 16.60 11.01
N ASP A 231 13.79 15.38 10.87
CA ASP A 231 14.63 14.18 10.78
C ASP A 231 15.25 13.99 9.38
N MET A 232 14.80 14.76 8.37
CA MET A 232 15.19 14.57 6.97
C MET A 232 16.63 15.00 6.67
N PRO A 233 17.35 14.34 5.72
CA PRO A 233 16.87 13.20 4.91
C PRO A 233 16.89 11.86 5.64
N GLU A 234 15.92 11.01 5.36
CA GLU A 234 15.82 9.65 5.93
C GLU A 234 15.38 8.64 4.86
N MET A 235 15.74 7.38 5.06
CA MET A 235 15.36 6.29 4.15
C MET A 235 14.66 5.16 4.91
N ARG A 236 13.63 4.59 4.32
CA ARG A 236 12.89 3.44 4.85
C ARG A 236 12.57 2.46 3.74
N ILE A 237 12.51 1.19 4.07
CA ILE A 237 11.92 0.18 3.18
C ILE A 237 10.65 -0.35 3.81
N ILE A 238 9.62 -0.54 2.97
CA ILE A 238 8.40 -1.25 3.34
C ILE A 238 8.27 -2.48 2.45
N GLN A 239 7.89 -3.61 3.04
CA GLN A 239 7.53 -4.82 2.32
C GLN A 239 6.04 -5.14 2.57
N LEU A 240 5.32 -5.36 1.48
CA LEU A 240 3.88 -5.63 1.44
C LEU A 240 3.63 -7.08 0.98
N LYS A 241 4.18 -8.04 1.71
CA LYS A 241 3.99 -9.47 1.45
C LYS A 241 2.70 -9.97 2.12
N ASP A 242 2.81 -10.90 3.05
CA ASP A 242 1.68 -11.38 3.83
C ASP A 242 1.29 -10.38 4.92
N GLU A 243 2.25 -9.70 5.48
CA GLU A 243 2.13 -8.62 6.44
C GLU A 243 2.93 -7.40 5.97
N VAL A 244 2.65 -6.24 6.56
CA VAL A 244 3.40 -5.01 6.32
C VAL A 244 4.61 -4.98 7.23
N SER A 245 5.80 -5.03 6.65
CA SER A 245 7.07 -4.95 7.38
C SER A 245 7.80 -3.67 7.02
N LYS A 246 8.31 -2.96 8.03
CA LYS A 246 9.08 -1.72 7.88
C LYS A 246 10.53 -1.94 8.26
N PHE A 247 11.46 -1.34 7.52
CA PHE A 247 12.89 -1.45 7.77
C PHE A 247 13.54 -0.08 7.80
N LYS A 248 14.56 0.06 8.63
CA LYS A 248 15.38 1.24 8.79
C LYS A 248 16.84 0.88 8.50
N PRO A 249 17.60 1.72 7.79
CA PRO A 249 19.03 1.48 7.61
C PRO A 249 19.79 1.58 8.93
N GLU A 250 20.88 0.84 9.06
CA GLU A 250 21.75 0.90 10.24
C GLU A 250 22.53 2.22 10.33
N THR A 251 22.87 2.81 9.19
CA THR A 251 23.55 4.09 9.08
C THR A 251 22.59 5.19 8.61
N LYS A 252 22.82 6.41 9.11
CA LYS A 252 22.07 7.60 8.68
C LYS A 252 22.59 8.20 7.37
N GLU A 253 23.86 7.90 7.01
CA GLU A 253 24.45 8.42 5.79
C GLU A 253 23.78 7.77 4.57
N ILE A 254 23.27 8.62 3.66
CA ILE A 254 22.64 8.17 2.42
C ILE A 254 23.66 8.38 1.29
N SER A 255 24.31 7.31 0.90
CA SER A 255 25.21 7.21 -0.23
C SER A 255 24.81 6.04 -1.11
N LEU A 256 25.31 5.99 -2.34
CA LEU A 256 25.02 4.88 -3.27
C LEU A 256 25.34 3.51 -2.65
N GLU A 257 26.48 3.41 -1.94
CA GLU A 257 26.88 2.17 -1.27
C GLU A 257 25.91 1.78 -0.16
N ASN A 258 25.53 2.73 0.69
CA ASN A 258 24.61 2.49 1.79
C ASN A 258 23.18 2.17 1.31
N ILE A 259 22.74 2.80 0.20
CA ILE A 259 21.45 2.46 -0.45
C ILE A 259 21.49 1.00 -0.93
N ARG A 260 22.56 0.59 -1.62
CA ARG A 260 22.74 -0.79 -2.12
C ARG A 260 22.74 -1.81 -0.98
N SER A 261 23.55 -1.56 0.05
CA SER A 261 23.64 -2.46 1.21
C SER A 261 22.26 -2.60 1.87
N PHE A 262 21.60 -1.50 2.17
CA PHE A 262 20.29 -1.52 2.81
C PHE A 262 19.24 -2.28 1.99
N VAL A 263 19.14 -2.00 0.70
CA VAL A 263 18.20 -2.72 -0.19
C VAL A 263 18.52 -4.21 -0.23
N GLN A 264 19.80 -4.56 -0.40
CA GLN A 264 20.23 -5.95 -0.50
C GLN A 264 19.99 -6.72 0.81
N ASP A 265 20.28 -6.12 1.95
CA ASP A 265 20.12 -6.75 3.26
C ASP A 265 18.65 -7.00 3.60
N VAL A 266 17.75 -6.09 3.17
CA VAL A 266 16.29 -6.34 3.27
C VAL A 266 15.84 -7.46 2.34
N LEU A 267 16.33 -7.49 1.08
CA LEU A 267 15.99 -8.56 0.13
C LEU A 267 16.50 -9.94 0.58
N ASP A 268 17.64 -9.97 1.22
CA ASP A 268 18.26 -11.19 1.77
C ASP A 268 17.67 -11.61 3.13
N GLY A 269 16.80 -10.78 3.72
CA GLY A 269 16.19 -11.05 5.02
C GLY A 269 17.16 -10.95 6.21
N LYS A 270 18.25 -10.17 6.07
CA LYS A 270 19.26 -10.00 7.12
C LYS A 270 18.86 -8.96 8.18
N LEU A 271 18.01 -8.01 7.81
CA LEU A 271 17.59 -6.95 8.71
C LEU A 271 16.32 -7.35 9.48
N LYS A 272 16.27 -6.99 10.75
CA LYS A 272 15.07 -7.07 11.56
C LYS A 272 14.10 -5.94 11.21
N GLU A 273 12.82 -6.21 11.38
CA GLU A 273 11.79 -5.19 11.22
C GLU A 273 12.01 -4.03 12.20
N HIS A 274 11.80 -2.83 11.72
CA HIS A 274 11.82 -1.63 12.54
C HIS A 274 10.42 -1.38 13.11
N LEU A 275 10.27 -1.61 14.40
CA LEU A 275 9.03 -1.36 15.14
C LEU A 275 9.06 0.03 15.78
N LEU A 276 7.95 0.74 15.67
CA LEU A 276 7.79 2.04 16.34
C LEU A 276 7.69 1.85 17.84
N SER A 277 8.33 2.73 18.59
CA SER A 277 8.17 2.84 20.03
C SER A 277 8.38 4.27 20.50
N GLN A 278 7.46 4.73 21.33
CA GLN A 278 7.68 5.93 22.15
C GLN A 278 8.72 5.67 23.24
N ASP A 279 9.23 6.73 23.83
CA ASP A 279 9.99 6.63 25.07
C ASP A 279 9.06 6.32 26.23
N VAL A 280 9.57 5.58 27.21
CA VAL A 280 8.81 5.23 28.42
C VAL A 280 8.50 6.50 29.21
N PRO A 281 7.21 6.87 29.41
CA PRO A 281 6.87 8.04 30.22
C PRO A 281 7.37 7.89 31.66
N GLU A 282 7.84 8.95 32.30
CA GLU A 282 8.33 8.92 33.69
C GLU A 282 7.25 8.51 34.70
N ASP A 283 5.98 8.71 34.36
CA ASP A 283 4.81 8.40 35.18
C ASP A 283 4.03 7.19 34.70
N TRP A 284 4.61 6.36 33.83
CA TRP A 284 3.93 5.23 33.19
C TRP A 284 3.23 4.27 34.16
N ASP A 285 3.75 4.12 35.37
CA ASP A 285 3.26 3.24 36.44
C ASP A 285 2.59 3.98 37.62
N LYS A 286 2.50 5.30 37.58
CA LYS A 286 1.96 6.11 38.70
C LYS A 286 0.43 6.12 38.77
N HIS A 287 -0.22 5.86 37.65
CA HIS A 287 -1.69 5.85 37.55
C HIS A 287 -2.26 4.44 37.71
N ALA A 288 -3.56 4.36 38.04
CA ALA A 288 -4.27 3.09 38.17
C ALA A 288 -4.26 2.26 36.87
N VAL A 289 -4.38 2.93 35.71
CA VAL A 289 -4.15 2.35 34.40
C VAL A 289 -2.71 2.66 33.98
N LYS A 290 -1.88 1.63 33.84
CA LYS A 290 -0.48 1.79 33.44
C LYS A 290 -0.36 2.17 31.96
N VAL A 291 0.60 3.03 31.62
CA VAL A 291 0.84 3.42 30.22
C VAL A 291 2.00 2.60 29.66
N LEU A 292 1.68 1.74 28.69
CA LEU A 292 2.68 0.92 28.03
C LEU A 292 3.10 1.53 26.69
N VAL A 293 4.37 1.34 26.39
CA VAL A 293 5.00 1.59 25.09
C VAL A 293 5.76 0.32 24.69
N SER A 294 6.20 0.16 23.44
CA SER A 294 6.89 -1.06 23.01
C SER A 294 8.09 -1.40 23.90
N LYS A 295 8.83 -0.37 24.36
CA LYS A 295 10.04 -0.53 25.19
C LYS A 295 9.80 -1.14 26.58
N ASN A 296 8.64 -0.91 27.21
CA ASN A 296 8.31 -1.46 28.52
C ASN A 296 7.28 -2.60 28.47
N PHE A 297 6.72 -2.88 27.29
CA PHE A 297 5.64 -3.85 27.13
C PHE A 297 6.01 -5.24 27.66
N GLU A 298 7.09 -5.82 27.17
CA GLU A 298 7.47 -7.18 27.55
C GLU A 298 7.79 -7.32 29.05
N SER A 299 8.46 -6.32 29.61
CA SER A 299 8.83 -6.35 31.03
C SER A 299 7.62 -6.28 31.96
N VAL A 300 6.51 -5.69 31.52
CA VAL A 300 5.28 -5.57 32.31
C VAL A 300 4.32 -6.71 31.98
N VAL A 301 4.10 -6.96 30.67
CA VAL A 301 3.04 -7.87 30.21
C VAL A 301 3.45 -9.33 30.34
N PHE A 302 4.74 -9.65 30.22
CA PHE A 302 5.23 -11.01 30.34
C PHE A 302 5.77 -11.34 31.74
N ASP A 303 5.48 -10.50 32.74
CA ASP A 303 5.69 -10.84 34.14
C ASP A 303 4.77 -12.00 34.53
N LYS A 304 5.39 -13.18 34.73
CA LYS A 304 4.67 -14.44 35.04
C LYS A 304 3.91 -14.41 36.35
N SER A 305 4.13 -13.43 37.21
CA SER A 305 3.41 -13.30 38.49
C SER A 305 2.07 -12.55 38.35
N LYS A 306 1.80 -11.94 37.16
CA LYS A 306 0.66 -11.03 37.00
C LYS A 306 -0.20 -11.39 35.77
N ASP A 307 -1.51 -11.23 35.93
CA ASP A 307 -2.46 -11.15 34.83
C ASP A 307 -2.51 -9.69 34.36
N VAL A 308 -2.22 -9.42 33.09
CA VAL A 308 -2.16 -8.04 32.55
C VAL A 308 -3.23 -7.85 31.50
N LEU A 309 -4.20 -6.97 31.78
CA LEU A 309 -5.21 -6.57 30.81
C LEU A 309 -4.75 -5.30 30.10
N VAL A 310 -4.61 -5.37 28.78
CA VAL A 310 -4.12 -4.25 27.96
C VAL A 310 -5.20 -3.80 26.98
N GLU A 311 -5.55 -2.51 27.04
CA GLU A 311 -6.28 -1.80 25.99
C GLU A 311 -5.30 -1.28 24.95
N PHE A 312 -5.41 -1.75 23.71
CA PHE A 312 -4.74 -1.20 22.54
C PHE A 312 -5.68 -0.21 21.85
N TYR A 313 -5.29 1.06 21.84
CA TYR A 313 -6.15 2.14 21.37
C TYR A 313 -5.49 3.03 20.33
N ALA A 314 -6.32 3.87 19.67
CA ALA A 314 -5.87 5.01 18.89
C ALA A 314 -6.50 6.29 19.45
N PRO A 315 -5.78 7.42 19.56
CA PRO A 315 -6.29 8.66 20.14
C PRO A 315 -7.54 9.23 19.43
N TRP A 316 -7.63 9.03 18.13
CA TRP A 316 -8.74 9.50 17.28
C TRP A 316 -9.94 8.54 17.22
N CYS A 317 -9.85 7.38 17.88
CA CYS A 317 -10.91 6.37 17.86
C CYS A 317 -12.06 6.73 18.83
N GLY A 318 -13.25 7.02 18.32
CA GLY A 318 -14.41 7.38 19.12
C GLY A 318 -14.79 6.33 20.18
N HIS A 319 -14.81 5.04 19.80
CA HIS A 319 -15.11 3.96 20.76
C HIS A 319 -14.03 3.81 21.84
N CYS A 320 -12.77 4.16 21.55
CA CYS A 320 -11.72 4.19 22.55
C CYS A 320 -11.96 5.33 23.55
N GLN A 321 -12.37 6.50 23.05
CA GLN A 321 -12.70 7.65 23.91
C GLN A 321 -13.88 7.37 24.85
N GLU A 322 -14.91 6.67 24.35
CA GLU A 322 -16.04 6.21 25.16
C GLU A 322 -15.62 5.22 26.26
N LEU A 323 -14.58 4.41 26.01
CA LEU A 323 -14.06 3.42 26.94
C LEU A 323 -13.22 4.04 28.08
N VAL A 324 -12.60 5.21 27.87
CA VAL A 324 -11.68 5.86 28.83
C VAL A 324 -12.23 5.91 30.27
N PRO A 325 -13.45 6.44 30.55
CA PRO A 325 -13.95 6.50 31.93
C PRO A 325 -14.15 5.11 32.54
N ILE A 326 -14.65 4.16 31.78
CA ILE A 326 -14.92 2.79 32.24
C ILE A 326 -13.61 2.06 32.55
N TYR A 327 -12.61 2.21 31.67
CA TYR A 327 -11.30 1.58 31.81
C TYR A 327 -10.52 2.17 32.99
N LYS A 328 -10.71 3.48 33.28
CA LYS A 328 -10.18 4.14 34.48
C LYS A 328 -10.80 3.55 35.74
N GLU A 329 -12.12 3.37 35.81
CA GLU A 329 -12.81 2.74 36.95
C GLU A 329 -12.31 1.31 37.16
N LEU A 330 -12.11 0.54 36.09
CA LEU A 330 -11.52 -0.79 36.17
C LEU A 330 -10.11 -0.73 36.75
N GLY A 331 -9.28 0.22 36.34
CA GLY A 331 -7.94 0.43 36.89
C GLY A 331 -8.00 0.73 38.39
N GLU A 332 -8.85 1.63 38.85
CA GLU A 332 -9.00 1.97 40.26
C GLU A 332 -9.48 0.75 41.09
N LYS A 333 -10.37 -0.08 40.54
CA LYS A 333 -10.84 -1.32 41.20
C LYS A 333 -9.72 -2.31 41.46
N TYR A 334 -8.73 -2.41 40.56
CA TYR A 334 -7.61 -3.38 40.69
C TYR A 334 -6.30 -2.74 41.12
N LYS A 335 -6.25 -1.46 41.46
CA LYS A 335 -5.06 -0.70 41.81
C LYS A 335 -4.22 -1.33 42.94
N GLU A 336 -4.90 -1.85 43.97
CA GLU A 336 -4.25 -2.48 45.12
C GLU A 336 -4.09 -4.02 44.97
N ASN A 337 -4.34 -4.55 43.77
CA ASN A 337 -4.21 -5.97 43.50
C ASN A 337 -2.80 -6.29 42.97
N ASP A 338 -2.03 -7.05 43.74
CA ASP A 338 -0.64 -7.36 43.38
C ASP A 338 -0.50 -8.32 42.19
N THR A 339 -1.58 -9.01 41.78
CA THR A 339 -1.55 -10.04 40.74
C THR A 339 -2.28 -9.66 39.45
N ILE A 340 -2.96 -8.53 39.41
CA ILE A 340 -3.68 -8.03 38.24
C ILE A 340 -3.21 -6.60 37.92
N VAL A 341 -2.85 -6.37 36.67
CA VAL A 341 -2.46 -5.06 36.14
C VAL A 341 -3.42 -4.65 35.05
N ILE A 342 -3.93 -3.42 35.14
CA ILE A 342 -4.70 -2.78 34.08
C ILE A 342 -3.80 -1.78 33.37
N ALA A 343 -3.67 -1.92 32.04
CA ALA A 343 -2.75 -1.13 31.24
C ALA A 343 -3.37 -0.71 29.90
N LYS A 344 -2.82 0.30 29.28
CA LYS A 344 -3.19 0.76 27.94
C LYS A 344 -1.96 1.08 27.11
N MET A 345 -2.08 0.97 25.79
CA MET A 345 -1.02 1.25 24.84
C MET A 345 -1.57 1.97 23.61
N ASP A 346 -1.00 3.10 23.25
CA ASP A 346 -1.27 3.76 21.98
C ASP A 346 -0.61 2.99 20.84
N SER A 347 -1.40 2.24 20.09
CA SER A 347 -0.89 1.39 18.99
C SER A 347 -0.64 2.16 17.69
N THR A 348 -0.89 3.48 17.66
CA THR A 348 -0.52 4.32 16.52
C THR A 348 0.96 4.72 16.55
N LEU A 349 1.55 4.72 17.76
CA LEU A 349 2.95 5.12 18.00
C LEU A 349 3.81 3.98 18.55
N ASN A 350 3.23 2.82 18.77
CA ASN A 350 3.90 1.67 19.39
C ASN A 350 3.50 0.38 18.66
N GLU A 351 4.48 -0.35 18.17
CA GLU A 351 4.32 -1.63 17.46
C GLU A 351 4.97 -2.76 18.25
N LEU A 352 4.41 -3.95 18.17
CA LEU A 352 4.87 -5.13 18.89
C LEU A 352 5.15 -6.27 17.92
N GLU A 353 6.26 -7.00 18.13
CA GLU A 353 6.64 -8.15 17.31
C GLU A 353 5.63 -9.29 17.42
N HIS A 354 5.17 -9.57 18.66
CA HIS A 354 4.38 -10.77 18.96
C HIS A 354 2.87 -10.50 19.12
N THR A 355 2.44 -9.24 19.00
CA THR A 355 1.04 -8.87 19.23
C THR A 355 0.55 -7.96 18.12
N LYS A 356 -0.20 -8.54 17.19
CA LYS A 356 -0.79 -7.77 16.07
C LYS A 356 -2.14 -7.20 16.50
N ILE A 357 -2.34 -5.91 16.22
CA ILE A 357 -3.57 -5.17 16.52
C ILE A 357 -4.18 -4.72 15.19
N ASN A 358 -5.37 -5.21 14.89
CA ASN A 358 -6.04 -5.01 13.59
C ASN A 358 -7.24 -4.05 13.68
N SER A 359 -7.67 -3.68 14.88
CA SER A 359 -8.82 -2.79 15.10
C SER A 359 -8.74 -2.11 16.47
N PHE A 360 -9.44 -0.99 16.64
CA PHE A 360 -9.48 -0.23 17.88
C PHE A 360 -10.90 -0.06 18.44
N PRO A 361 -11.06 -0.12 19.78
CA PRO A 361 -10.09 -0.66 20.73
C PRO A 361 -10.01 -2.19 20.64
N THR A 362 -8.82 -2.75 20.82
CA THR A 362 -8.61 -4.18 21.09
C THR A 362 -8.21 -4.34 22.55
N ILE A 363 -8.83 -5.27 23.27
CA ILE A 363 -8.53 -5.54 24.67
C ILE A 363 -8.04 -6.98 24.78
N LYS A 364 -6.85 -7.18 25.37
CA LYS A 364 -6.25 -8.51 25.55
C LYS A 364 -5.80 -8.72 26.98
N LEU A 365 -6.13 -9.90 27.53
CA LEU A 365 -5.61 -10.39 28.78
C LEU A 365 -4.41 -11.30 28.52
N PHE A 366 -3.28 -10.95 29.09
CA PHE A 366 -2.08 -11.78 29.11
C PHE A 366 -2.04 -12.49 30.46
N LYS A 367 -2.21 -13.81 30.42
CA LYS A 367 -2.36 -14.63 31.62
C LYS A 367 -1.03 -14.84 32.33
N LYS A 368 -1.02 -14.69 33.64
CA LYS A 368 0.14 -15.06 34.46
C LYS A 368 0.57 -16.50 34.18
N TRP A 369 1.81 -16.81 34.43
CA TRP A 369 2.49 -18.09 34.22
C TRP A 369 2.69 -18.49 32.77
N THR A 370 1.69 -18.35 31.92
CA THR A 370 1.70 -18.82 30.52
C THR A 370 1.99 -17.73 29.49
N ASN A 371 1.71 -16.47 29.83
CA ASN A 371 1.68 -15.33 28.91
C ASN A 371 0.72 -15.53 27.70
N GLU A 372 -0.23 -16.47 27.84
CA GLU A 372 -1.27 -16.67 26.84
C GLU A 372 -2.10 -15.39 26.70
N ALA A 373 -2.20 -14.88 25.47
CA ALA A 373 -3.01 -13.72 25.15
C ALA A 373 -4.43 -14.13 24.79
N VAL A 374 -5.44 -13.65 25.53
CA VAL A 374 -6.86 -13.88 25.28
C VAL A 374 -7.53 -12.56 24.95
N GLU A 375 -8.13 -12.46 23.76
CA GLU A 375 -8.83 -11.25 23.33
C GLU A 375 -10.25 -11.20 23.89
N TYR A 376 -10.62 -10.02 24.42
CA TYR A 376 -11.94 -9.73 24.92
C TYR A 376 -12.84 -9.14 23.83
N ASN A 377 -13.99 -9.75 23.64
CA ASN A 377 -15.02 -9.31 22.70
C ASN A 377 -16.42 -9.21 23.36
N GLY A 378 -16.46 -9.08 24.68
CA GLY A 378 -17.67 -8.90 25.45
C GLY A 378 -18.14 -7.43 25.49
N GLU A 379 -19.12 -7.16 26.37
CA GLU A 379 -19.63 -5.81 26.59
C GLU A 379 -18.56 -4.89 27.19
N ARG A 380 -18.39 -3.71 26.62
CA ARG A 380 -17.42 -2.71 27.09
C ARG A 380 -17.92 -1.96 28.33
N THR A 381 -18.26 -2.72 29.38
CA THR A 381 -18.73 -2.23 30.67
C THR A 381 -17.78 -2.65 31.79
N LEU A 382 -17.81 -1.95 32.90
CA LEU A 382 -17.02 -2.32 34.10
C LEU A 382 -17.32 -3.74 34.54
N ASP A 383 -18.59 -4.14 34.59
CA ASP A 383 -19.03 -5.48 34.99
C ASP A 383 -18.54 -6.56 34.01
N GLY A 384 -18.68 -6.33 32.70
CA GLY A 384 -18.23 -7.25 31.67
C GLY A 384 -16.73 -7.52 31.73
N MET A 385 -15.90 -6.49 31.82
CA MET A 385 -14.44 -6.63 31.91
C MET A 385 -14.01 -7.23 33.27
N THR A 386 -14.72 -6.90 34.35
CA THR A 386 -14.48 -7.55 35.66
C THR A 386 -14.73 -9.06 35.57
N LYS A 387 -15.86 -9.49 35.01
CA LYS A 387 -16.17 -10.91 34.82
C LYS A 387 -15.13 -11.61 33.93
N PHE A 388 -14.63 -10.92 32.90
CA PHE A 388 -13.56 -11.45 32.05
C PHE A 388 -12.31 -11.75 32.87
N LEU A 389 -11.87 -10.83 33.72
CA LEU A 389 -10.73 -11.04 34.62
C LEU A 389 -10.99 -12.16 35.64
N GLU A 390 -12.15 -12.13 36.31
CA GLU A 390 -12.53 -13.11 37.35
C GLU A 390 -12.67 -14.54 36.80
N THR A 391 -13.04 -14.68 35.52
CA THR A 391 -13.14 -15.98 34.84
C THR A 391 -11.85 -16.37 34.10
N ASN A 392 -10.73 -15.68 34.36
CA ASN A 392 -9.44 -15.94 33.72
C ASN A 392 -9.53 -15.93 32.19
N GLY A 393 -10.30 -14.97 31.66
CA GLY A 393 -10.43 -14.75 30.22
C GLY A 393 -11.49 -15.61 29.51
N GLU A 394 -12.34 -16.34 30.21
CA GLU A 394 -13.36 -17.18 29.57
C GLU A 394 -14.65 -16.40 29.23
N TYR A 395 -15.07 -15.46 30.07
CA TYR A 395 -16.24 -14.63 29.79
C TYR A 395 -15.94 -13.61 28.71
N GLY A 396 -16.74 -13.58 27.65
CA GLY A 396 -16.59 -12.62 26.56
C GLY A 396 -15.33 -12.82 25.69
N LYS A 397 -14.74 -14.02 25.72
CA LYS A 397 -13.61 -14.41 24.86
C LYS A 397 -13.98 -14.29 23.37
N ALA A 398 -13.09 -13.73 22.59
CA ALA A 398 -13.26 -13.68 21.14
C ALA A 398 -13.23 -15.09 20.54
N ALA A 399 -14.08 -15.34 19.52
CA ALA A 399 -14.03 -16.60 18.79
C ALA A 399 -12.66 -16.77 18.08
N PRO A 400 -12.15 -18.01 17.96
CA PRO A 400 -10.88 -18.27 17.28
C PRO A 400 -10.85 -17.70 15.85
N ASP A 401 -9.67 -17.23 15.41
CA ASP A 401 -9.41 -16.48 14.19
C ASP A 401 -9.77 -17.14 12.84
N GLU A 402 -10.26 -18.37 12.79
CA GLU A 402 -10.59 -19.05 11.54
C GLU A 402 -11.69 -18.36 10.71
N VAL A 403 -12.52 -17.52 11.34
CA VAL A 403 -13.62 -16.79 10.69
C VAL A 403 -13.19 -15.40 10.19
N ARG A 404 -12.11 -14.81 10.70
CA ARG A 404 -11.68 -13.43 10.40
C ARG A 404 -10.73 -13.25 9.21
N ARG A 405 -10.12 -14.30 8.68
CA ARG A 405 -9.03 -14.21 7.67
C ARG A 405 -9.40 -13.69 6.29
N LYS A 406 -10.65 -13.36 5.97
CA LYS A 406 -11.03 -12.95 4.61
C LYS A 406 -11.09 -11.43 4.33
N PHE A 407 -10.98 -10.53 5.29
CA PHE A 407 -11.38 -9.13 5.07
C PHE A 407 -10.40 -8.01 5.42
N VAL A 408 -9.18 -8.25 5.91
CA VAL A 408 -8.32 -7.14 6.45
C VAL A 408 -7.02 -6.88 5.68
N LYS A 409 -6.80 -7.47 4.51
CA LYS A 409 -5.46 -7.44 3.87
C LYS A 409 -5.03 -6.16 3.14
N VAL A 410 -5.89 -5.13 2.97
CA VAL A 410 -5.53 -3.93 2.17
C VAL A 410 -6.01 -2.61 2.80
N ILE A 411 -6.83 -2.67 3.84
CA ILE A 411 -7.58 -1.49 4.32
C ILE A 411 -6.73 -0.54 5.17
N GLY A 412 -5.69 -1.01 5.86
CA GLY A 412 -4.84 -0.16 6.70
C GLY A 412 -4.04 0.91 5.94
N LEU A 413 -3.62 0.63 4.71
CA LEU A 413 -2.91 1.59 3.85
C LEU A 413 -3.85 2.46 3.00
N ILE A 414 -5.09 2.03 2.77
CA ILE A 414 -6.09 2.74 1.94
C ILE A 414 -6.87 3.78 2.76
N TYR A 415 -6.98 3.63 4.08
CA TYR A 415 -7.61 4.61 4.98
C TYR A 415 -6.65 5.67 5.54
N ILE A 416 -5.45 5.78 4.99
CA ILE A 416 -4.63 6.98 5.13
C ILE A 416 -5.21 8.13 4.25
N TYR A 417 -6.33 7.93 3.58
CA TYR A 417 -7.03 8.91 2.73
C TYR A 417 -8.44 9.17 3.20
#